data_67445478735065844da6e2f87d29801a
#
_entry.id   67445478735065844da6e2f87d29801a
#
_cell.length_a   1.000
_cell.length_b   1.000
_cell.length_c   1.000
_cell.angle_alpha   90.00
_cell.angle_beta   90.00
_cell.angle_gamma   90.00
#
_symmetry.space_group_name_H-M   'P 1'
#
loop_
_entity.id
_entity.type
_entity.pdbx_description
1 polymer ?
#
loop_
_entity_poly.entity_id
_entity_poly.type
_entity_poly.pdbx_seq_one_letter_code
_entity_poly.pdbx_strand_id
1 'polypeptide(L)'
;MLLTGAAGAADIEGITWLSADPLPSADSRVGTGLATKMVAFMKVQWPDVQHQILRANAKRSWQMLAQGEQACHASALRTPEREKLAYFSNTQMSPPLQLIARRDKLALLPRNAAGEVDLARLLADPQLRGVLVDGRSYGLFIDKLLGGLPTRKTVDFYAASDYGSKIMPMLSAGRGDYTIEQDMALSVGRELNPQMNELISLPIQGASELLQAGVACPRNAWGLVAIRGIDKVLGTPAGAAMLRESFERWLTPEVRQHYGARIDAFYKERAKPAVIR
;
A
#
# COMPACT_ATOMS: atom_id res chain seq x y z
N MET A 1 -16.21 45.17 22.16
CA MET A 1 -16.87 44.53 21.03
C MET A 1 -15.86 43.57 20.42
N LEU A 2 -15.85 42.33 20.90
CA LEU A 2 -14.90 41.28 20.47
C LEU A 2 -15.54 40.56 19.28
N LEU A 3 -14.99 40.75 18.09
CA LEU A 3 -15.33 39.99 16.90
C LEU A 3 -14.69 38.61 17.04
N THR A 4 -15.48 37.62 17.45
CA THR A 4 -15.14 36.20 17.31
C THR A 4 -15.26 35.86 15.84
N GLY A 5 -14.12 35.90 15.12
CA GLY A 5 -14.03 35.35 13.78
C GLY A 5 -14.30 33.83 13.84
N ALA A 6 -15.45 33.41 13.33
CA ALA A 6 -15.68 32.01 13.02
C ALA A 6 -14.60 31.61 12.00
N ALA A 7 -13.72 30.70 12.38
CA ALA A 7 -12.82 30.04 11.42
C ALA A 7 -13.73 29.28 10.44
N GLY A 8 -13.96 29.88 9.26
CA GLY A 8 -14.68 29.23 8.17
C GLY A 8 -14.01 27.89 7.87
N ALA A 9 -14.81 26.87 7.65
CA ALA A 9 -14.31 25.61 7.12
C ALA A 9 -13.52 25.93 5.85
N ALA A 10 -12.22 25.63 5.84
CA ALA A 10 -11.39 25.89 4.67
C ALA A 10 -11.97 25.14 3.48
N ASP A 11 -12.46 25.87 2.50
CA ASP A 11 -12.92 25.26 1.25
C ASP A 11 -11.72 24.55 0.60
N ILE A 12 -11.90 23.31 0.18
CA ILE A 12 -10.86 22.55 -0.51
C ILE A 12 -10.86 22.96 -1.99
N GLU A 13 -9.89 23.79 -2.36
CA GLU A 13 -9.71 24.19 -3.77
C GLU A 13 -9.06 23.10 -4.62
N GLY A 14 -8.17 22.31 -4.03
CA GLY A 14 -7.47 21.24 -4.72
C GLY A 14 -6.85 20.21 -3.80
N ILE A 15 -6.61 19.02 -4.35
CA ILE A 15 -5.95 17.90 -3.67
C ILE A 15 -4.80 17.40 -4.54
N THR A 16 -3.59 17.43 -4.00
CA THR A 16 -2.44 16.73 -4.58
C THR A 16 -2.43 15.28 -4.12
N TRP A 17 -2.59 14.35 -5.05
CA TRP A 17 -2.57 12.91 -4.78
C TRP A 17 -1.16 12.36 -4.89
N LEU A 18 -0.58 11.96 -3.77
CA LEU A 18 0.74 11.35 -3.73
C LEU A 18 0.62 9.85 -4.09
N SER A 19 1.24 9.45 -5.16
CA SER A 19 1.25 8.06 -5.61
C SER A 19 2.63 7.66 -6.13
N ALA A 20 3.02 6.43 -5.87
CA ALA A 20 4.17 5.81 -6.50
C ALA A 20 3.77 4.90 -7.69
N ASP A 21 2.48 4.78 -7.98
CA ASP A 21 2.01 4.01 -9.13
C ASP A 21 2.62 4.59 -10.41
N PRO A 22 3.05 3.74 -11.36
CA PRO A 22 3.45 4.20 -12.66
C PRO A 22 2.29 4.96 -13.32
N LEU A 23 2.59 6.07 -13.98
CA LEU A 23 1.59 6.76 -14.78
C LEU A 23 1.11 5.81 -15.90
N PRO A 24 -0.18 5.88 -16.28
CA PRO A 24 -0.68 5.10 -17.39
C PRO A 24 0.16 5.40 -18.64
N SER A 25 0.75 4.37 -19.23
CA SER A 25 1.31 4.45 -20.58
C SER A 25 0.42 3.72 -21.55
N ALA A 26 0.40 4.15 -22.81
CA ALA A 26 -0.39 3.48 -23.86
C ALA A 26 -0.05 1.99 -24.01
N ASP A 27 1.18 1.59 -23.63
CA ASP A 27 1.69 0.23 -23.72
C ASP A 27 1.55 -0.57 -22.40
N SER A 28 0.90 -0.01 -21.38
CA SER A 28 0.81 -0.67 -20.07
C SER A 28 -0.18 -1.85 -20.12
N ARG A 29 0.32 -3.08 -20.26
CA ARG A 29 -0.46 -4.32 -20.14
C ARG A 29 -1.02 -4.51 -18.72
N VAL A 30 -0.44 -3.86 -17.71
CA VAL A 30 -0.84 -3.94 -16.30
C VAL A 30 -2.11 -3.12 -16.02
N GLY A 31 -2.51 -2.25 -16.94
CA GLY A 31 -3.64 -1.35 -16.75
C GLY A 31 -3.35 -0.25 -15.72
N THR A 32 -4.35 0.58 -15.48
CA THR A 32 -4.24 1.70 -14.53
C THR A 32 -4.30 1.21 -13.09
N GLY A 33 -3.36 1.65 -12.25
CA GLY A 33 -3.35 1.36 -10.81
C GLY A 33 -4.58 1.93 -10.07
N LEU A 34 -4.80 1.46 -8.85
CA LEU A 34 -5.92 1.90 -8.00
C LEU A 34 -5.94 3.42 -7.83
N ALA A 35 -4.78 4.04 -7.56
CA ALA A 35 -4.69 5.49 -7.37
C ALA A 35 -5.16 6.27 -8.60
N THR A 36 -4.75 5.86 -9.80
CA THR A 36 -5.16 6.54 -11.04
C THR A 36 -6.67 6.42 -11.30
N LYS A 37 -7.25 5.22 -11.11
CA LYS A 37 -8.70 5.02 -11.25
C LYS A 37 -9.49 5.81 -10.22
N MET A 38 -9.02 5.81 -8.97
CA MET A 38 -9.65 6.55 -7.88
C MET A 38 -9.63 8.06 -8.15
N VAL A 39 -8.48 8.63 -8.58
CA VAL A 39 -8.40 10.07 -8.91
C VAL A 39 -9.27 10.41 -10.10
N ALA A 40 -9.36 9.56 -11.12
CA ALA A 40 -10.29 9.76 -12.25
C ALA A 40 -11.75 9.78 -11.77
N PHE A 41 -12.12 8.85 -10.88
CA PHE A 41 -13.44 8.82 -10.26
C PHE A 41 -13.73 10.10 -9.44
N MET A 42 -12.74 10.54 -8.63
CA MET A 42 -12.85 11.77 -7.83
C MET A 42 -13.08 13.00 -8.71
N LYS A 43 -12.38 13.13 -9.84
CA LYS A 43 -12.59 14.24 -10.81
C LYS A 43 -14.02 14.31 -11.33
N VAL A 44 -14.67 13.17 -11.50
CA VAL A 44 -16.08 13.12 -11.96
C VAL A 44 -17.06 13.41 -10.84
N GLN A 45 -16.80 12.90 -9.64
CA GLN A 45 -17.75 12.97 -8.53
C GLN A 45 -17.57 14.23 -7.65
N TRP A 46 -16.42 14.89 -7.76
CA TRP A 46 -16.11 16.12 -7.04
C TRP A 46 -15.43 17.14 -7.98
N PRO A 47 -16.13 17.63 -9.02
CA PRO A 47 -15.56 18.47 -10.09
C PRO A 47 -15.13 19.86 -9.63
N ASP A 48 -15.69 20.38 -8.51
CA ASP A 48 -15.36 21.69 -7.98
C ASP A 48 -13.97 21.73 -7.30
N VAL A 49 -13.34 20.57 -7.07
CA VAL A 49 -12.02 20.45 -6.51
C VAL A 49 -11.02 20.04 -7.59
N GLN A 50 -9.88 20.74 -7.65
CA GLN A 50 -8.79 20.36 -8.53
C GLN A 50 -8.11 19.10 -8.04
N HIS A 51 -7.93 18.10 -8.91
CA HIS A 51 -7.24 16.86 -8.59
C HIS A 51 -6.02 16.68 -9.48
N GLN A 52 -4.84 16.64 -8.87
CA GLN A 52 -3.57 16.38 -9.57
C GLN A 52 -2.82 15.22 -8.91
N ILE A 53 -2.13 14.42 -9.72
CA ILE A 53 -1.28 13.34 -9.21
C ILE A 53 0.16 13.83 -9.19
N LEU A 54 0.81 13.72 -8.02
CA LEU A 54 2.25 13.94 -7.86
C LEU A 54 2.92 12.60 -7.59
N ARG A 55 3.90 12.26 -8.41
CA ARG A 55 4.70 11.05 -8.19
C ARG A 55 5.65 11.24 -7.03
N ALA A 56 5.47 10.46 -5.99
CA ALA A 56 6.28 10.47 -4.79
C ALA A 56 6.50 9.05 -4.27
N ASN A 57 7.72 8.76 -3.81
CA ASN A 57 7.99 7.51 -3.11
C ASN A 57 7.39 7.53 -1.69
N ALA A 58 7.33 6.37 -1.04
CA ALA A 58 6.71 6.23 0.28
C ALA A 58 7.30 7.22 1.30
N LYS A 59 8.63 7.34 1.39
CA LYS A 59 9.31 8.23 2.32
C LYS A 59 8.94 9.70 2.09
N ARG A 60 9.00 10.17 0.85
CA ARG A 60 8.62 11.55 0.48
C ARG A 60 7.16 11.81 0.79
N SER A 61 6.26 10.88 0.46
CA SER A 61 4.84 11.03 0.75
C SER A 61 4.58 11.25 2.24
N TRP A 62 5.22 10.44 3.11
CA TRP A 62 5.06 10.60 4.56
C TRP A 62 5.71 11.87 5.11
N GLN A 63 6.82 12.33 4.53
CA GLN A 63 7.43 13.62 4.87
C GLN A 63 6.47 14.79 4.56
N MET A 64 5.85 14.80 3.37
CA MET A 64 4.89 15.83 2.98
C MET A 64 3.67 15.85 3.90
N LEU A 65 3.11 14.67 4.26
CA LEU A 65 2.01 14.59 5.21
C LEU A 65 2.41 15.09 6.61
N ALA A 66 3.59 14.72 7.09
CA ALA A 66 4.10 15.17 8.39
C ALA A 66 4.36 16.68 8.43
N GLN A 67 4.72 17.29 7.30
CA GLN A 67 4.86 18.74 7.14
C GLN A 67 3.52 19.47 6.99
N GLY A 68 2.41 18.73 6.90
CA GLY A 68 1.06 19.30 6.81
C GLY A 68 0.72 19.87 5.44
N GLU A 69 1.42 19.43 4.37
CA GLU A 69 1.15 19.89 3.01
C GLU A 69 -0.27 19.52 2.56
N GLN A 70 -0.85 20.32 1.65
CA GLN A 70 -2.18 20.06 1.08
C GLN A 70 -2.16 18.91 0.06
N ALA A 71 -1.75 17.76 0.54
CA ALA A 71 -1.58 16.55 -0.25
C ALA A 71 -2.11 15.34 0.52
N CYS A 72 -2.59 14.33 -0.21
CA CYS A 72 -3.05 13.06 0.37
C CYS A 72 -2.34 11.88 -0.30
N HIS A 73 -1.85 10.95 0.49
CA HIS A 73 -1.33 9.68 -0.02
C HIS A 73 -2.47 8.83 -0.56
N ALA A 74 -2.43 8.47 -1.83
CA ALA A 74 -3.54 7.83 -2.53
C ALA A 74 -3.84 6.40 -2.05
N SER A 75 -2.82 5.67 -1.57
CA SER A 75 -2.98 4.30 -1.05
C SER A 75 -1.90 4.02 -0.01
N ALA A 76 -2.22 4.22 1.25
CA ALA A 76 -1.32 4.00 2.39
C ALA A 76 -1.83 2.86 3.25
N LEU A 77 -0.94 1.96 3.67
CA LEU A 77 -1.27 0.98 4.70
C LEU A 77 -1.58 1.71 6.00
N ARG A 78 -2.74 1.41 6.60
CA ARG A 78 -3.21 2.02 7.83
C ARG A 78 -2.60 1.30 9.04
N THR A 79 -1.82 2.03 9.84
CA THR A 79 -1.24 1.54 11.09
C THR A 79 -1.46 2.57 12.20
N PRO A 80 -1.45 2.16 13.49
CA PRO A 80 -1.61 3.08 14.61
C PRO A 80 -0.59 4.24 14.62
N GLU A 81 0.66 3.98 14.18
CA GLU A 81 1.70 5.02 14.08
C GLU A 81 1.36 6.03 13.01
N ARG A 82 0.85 5.57 11.87
CA ARG A 82 0.45 6.44 10.75
C ARG A 82 -0.82 7.22 11.05
N GLU A 83 -1.74 6.68 11.84
CA GLU A 83 -2.93 7.39 12.30
C GLU A 83 -2.61 8.58 13.21
N LYS A 84 -1.44 8.60 13.85
CA LYS A 84 -0.96 9.77 14.59
C LYS A 84 -0.58 10.93 13.67
N LEU A 85 -0.24 10.66 12.43
CA LEU A 85 0.24 11.63 11.44
C LEU A 85 -0.83 11.99 10.41
N ALA A 86 -1.81 11.13 10.19
CA ALA A 86 -2.80 11.30 9.12
C ALA A 86 -4.19 10.79 9.50
N TYR A 87 -5.21 11.39 8.88
CA TYR A 87 -6.57 10.87 8.84
C TYR A 87 -6.70 9.88 7.67
N PHE A 88 -7.52 8.83 7.84
CA PHE A 88 -7.67 7.78 6.84
C PHE A 88 -9.12 7.62 6.36
N SER A 89 -9.26 7.39 5.05
CA SER A 89 -10.45 6.83 4.41
C SER A 89 -10.07 5.50 3.75
N ASN A 90 -10.62 4.40 4.24
CA ASN A 90 -10.24 3.06 3.80
C ASN A 90 -10.67 2.80 2.35
N THR A 91 -9.79 2.22 1.53
CA THR A 91 -10.06 1.94 0.11
C THR A 91 -9.95 0.47 -0.24
N GLN A 92 -9.19 -0.30 0.54
CA GLN A 92 -8.99 -1.72 0.28
C GLN A 92 -8.64 -2.50 1.55
N MET A 93 -8.90 -3.79 1.50
CA MET A 93 -8.46 -4.78 2.47
C MET A 93 -7.69 -5.86 1.72
N SER A 94 -6.38 -5.90 1.92
CA SER A 94 -5.45 -6.74 1.19
C SER A 94 -5.08 -8.00 1.95
N PRO A 95 -4.80 -9.12 1.27
CA PRO A 95 -4.21 -10.31 1.88
C PRO A 95 -2.89 -9.98 2.60
N PRO A 96 -2.44 -10.86 3.51
CA PRO A 96 -1.14 -10.74 4.14
C PRO A 96 -0.03 -10.70 3.10
N LEU A 97 1.03 -9.93 3.38
CA LEU A 97 2.23 -9.95 2.56
C LEU A 97 2.95 -11.29 2.68
N GLN A 98 3.62 -11.67 1.60
CA GLN A 98 4.39 -12.89 1.49
C GLN A 98 5.89 -12.59 1.39
N LEU A 99 6.71 -13.55 1.75
CA LEU A 99 8.11 -13.51 1.39
C LEU A 99 8.24 -13.91 -0.09
N ILE A 100 8.78 -13.02 -0.90
CA ILE A 100 9.18 -13.33 -2.28
C ILE A 100 10.68 -13.60 -2.27
N ALA A 101 11.08 -14.79 -2.62
CA ALA A 101 12.48 -15.21 -2.57
C ALA A 101 12.91 -15.90 -3.87
N ARG A 102 14.21 -15.92 -4.10
CA ARG A 102 14.80 -16.71 -5.20
C ARG A 102 14.65 -18.20 -4.92
N ARG A 103 14.27 -18.95 -5.93
CA ARG A 103 14.05 -20.39 -5.84
C ARG A 103 15.31 -21.17 -5.43
N ASP A 104 16.48 -20.73 -5.88
CA ASP A 104 17.78 -21.33 -5.52
C ASP A 104 18.18 -21.12 -4.05
N LYS A 105 17.50 -20.22 -3.34
CA LYS A 105 17.69 -19.95 -1.91
C LYS A 105 16.72 -20.70 -1.00
N LEU A 106 15.76 -21.43 -1.57
CA LEU A 106 14.68 -22.09 -0.82
C LEU A 106 15.19 -23.01 0.30
N ALA A 107 16.30 -23.72 0.08
CA ALA A 107 16.89 -24.63 1.06
C ALA A 107 17.51 -23.92 2.27
N LEU A 108 17.87 -22.62 2.12
CA LEU A 108 18.46 -21.80 3.18
C LEU A 108 17.40 -21.07 4.03
N LEU A 109 16.15 -20.99 3.54
CA LEU A 109 15.11 -20.27 4.25
C LEU A 109 14.68 -21.03 5.52
N PRO A 110 14.62 -20.36 6.69
CA PRO A 110 14.13 -20.96 7.91
C PRO A 110 12.61 -21.12 7.85
N ARG A 111 12.14 -22.36 7.58
CA ARG A 111 10.72 -22.66 7.42
C ARG A 111 10.24 -23.68 8.45
N ASN A 112 8.99 -23.55 8.88
CA ASN A 112 8.32 -24.54 9.69
C ASN A 112 7.77 -25.71 8.84
N ALA A 113 7.16 -26.71 9.48
CA ALA A 113 6.57 -27.85 8.80
C ALA A 113 5.40 -27.51 7.84
N ALA A 114 4.73 -26.36 8.05
CA ALA A 114 3.70 -25.86 7.16
C ALA A 114 4.28 -25.08 5.94
N GLY A 115 5.61 -24.94 5.86
CA GLY A 115 6.28 -24.20 4.78
C GLY A 115 6.35 -22.68 5.01
N GLU A 116 5.84 -22.17 6.14
CA GLU A 116 5.87 -20.75 6.47
C GLU A 116 7.28 -20.34 6.92
N VAL A 117 7.70 -19.15 6.52
CA VAL A 117 9.03 -18.61 6.84
C VAL A 117 9.04 -17.94 8.21
N ASP A 118 9.97 -18.33 9.07
CA ASP A 118 10.30 -17.61 10.30
C ASP A 118 11.09 -16.34 9.92
N LEU A 119 10.38 -15.22 9.82
CA LEU A 119 10.97 -13.96 9.37
C LEU A 119 12.01 -13.43 10.37
N ALA A 120 11.85 -13.66 11.68
CA ALA A 120 12.81 -13.19 12.68
C ALA A 120 14.16 -13.89 12.50
N ARG A 121 14.17 -15.21 12.29
CA ARG A 121 15.38 -15.97 12.00
C ARG A 121 16.00 -15.58 10.67
N LEU A 122 15.17 -15.37 9.63
CA LEU A 122 15.64 -14.94 8.31
C LEU A 122 16.35 -13.59 8.36
N LEU A 123 15.76 -12.62 9.06
CA LEU A 123 16.35 -11.29 9.22
C LEU A 123 17.67 -11.29 10.01
N ALA A 124 17.91 -12.30 10.84
CA ALA A 124 19.15 -12.47 11.60
C ALA A 124 20.23 -13.24 10.81
N ASP A 125 19.89 -13.88 9.68
CA ASP A 125 20.82 -14.71 8.92
C ASP A 125 21.74 -13.84 8.02
N PRO A 126 23.07 -13.83 8.27
CA PRO A 126 23.99 -13.04 7.45
C PRO A 126 24.26 -13.61 6.05
N GLN A 127 23.80 -14.83 5.75
CA GLN A 127 23.98 -15.48 4.45
C GLN A 127 22.92 -15.07 3.44
N LEU A 128 21.82 -14.44 3.89
CA LEU A 128 20.70 -14.05 3.06
C LEU A 128 20.51 -12.53 3.12
N ARG A 129 20.35 -11.93 1.95
CA ARG A 129 20.20 -10.48 1.80
C ARG A 129 18.80 -10.09 1.37
N GLY A 130 18.09 -9.39 2.24
CA GLY A 130 16.79 -8.79 1.94
C GLY A 130 16.90 -7.48 1.20
N VAL A 131 15.94 -7.19 0.34
CA VAL A 131 15.80 -5.90 -0.35
C VAL A 131 14.39 -5.38 -0.13
N LEU A 132 14.25 -4.27 0.59
CA LEU A 132 12.96 -3.70 0.97
C LEU A 132 12.84 -2.24 0.51
N VAL A 133 11.60 -1.71 0.48
CA VAL A 133 11.34 -0.31 0.13
C VAL A 133 11.47 0.59 1.35
N ASP A 134 12.30 1.63 1.27
CA ASP A 134 12.47 2.62 2.34
C ASP A 134 11.18 3.44 2.56
N GLY A 135 10.78 3.59 3.83
CA GLY A 135 9.57 4.32 4.23
C GLY A 135 8.25 3.58 3.99
N ARG A 136 8.28 2.36 3.41
CA ARG A 136 7.08 1.52 3.28
C ARG A 136 6.80 0.82 4.62
N SER A 137 5.54 0.67 4.98
CA SER A 137 5.09 -0.24 6.02
C SER A 137 4.72 -1.59 5.42
N TYR A 138 5.03 -2.64 6.13
CA TYR A 138 4.72 -4.03 5.80
C TYR A 138 3.66 -4.63 6.72
N GLY A 139 2.99 -3.79 7.51
CA GLY A 139 2.03 -4.18 8.55
C GLY A 139 2.68 -4.34 9.92
N LEU A 140 1.86 -4.21 10.95
CA LEU A 140 2.31 -4.11 12.34
C LEU A 140 3.29 -5.21 12.76
N PHE A 141 2.97 -6.46 12.39
CA PHE A 141 3.79 -7.62 12.75
C PHE A 141 5.19 -7.54 12.12
N ILE A 142 5.26 -7.32 10.81
CA ILE A 142 6.53 -7.26 10.06
C ILE A 142 7.31 -6.00 10.43
N ASP A 143 6.64 -4.85 10.53
CA ASP A 143 7.28 -3.58 10.92
C ASP A 143 7.93 -3.66 12.30
N LYS A 144 7.31 -4.38 13.25
CA LYS A 144 7.89 -4.63 14.58
C LYS A 144 9.18 -5.45 14.49
N LEU A 145 9.21 -6.49 13.66
CA LEU A 145 10.42 -7.31 13.45
C LEU A 145 11.54 -6.48 12.79
N LEU A 146 11.20 -5.69 11.77
CA LEU A 146 12.15 -4.81 11.08
C LEU A 146 12.70 -3.70 12.00
N GLY A 147 11.86 -3.15 12.87
CA GLY A 147 12.26 -2.14 13.87
C GLY A 147 13.16 -2.70 14.97
N GLY A 148 13.10 -4.00 15.25
CA GLY A 148 13.93 -4.70 16.23
C GLY A 148 15.30 -5.16 15.71
N LEU A 149 15.63 -4.91 14.45
CA LEU A 149 16.91 -5.32 13.87
C LEU A 149 18.06 -4.55 14.53
N PRO A 150 19.04 -5.24 15.13
CA PRO A 150 20.18 -4.59 15.82
C PRO A 150 21.11 -3.88 14.83
N THR A 151 21.17 -4.33 13.59
CA THR A 151 21.89 -3.69 12.49
C THR A 151 21.18 -3.99 11.18
N ARG A 152 21.18 -3.02 10.25
CA ARG A 152 20.62 -3.22 8.88
C ARG A 152 21.57 -3.98 7.94
N LYS A 153 22.43 -4.86 8.46
CA LYS A 153 23.45 -5.53 7.64
C LYS A 153 22.89 -6.59 6.69
N THR A 154 21.74 -7.17 7.04
CA THR A 154 21.08 -8.24 6.27
C THR A 154 19.97 -7.74 5.36
N VAL A 155 19.60 -6.45 5.45
CA VAL A 155 18.51 -5.85 4.68
C VAL A 155 18.94 -4.52 4.10
N ASP A 156 18.83 -4.37 2.80
CA ASP A 156 18.98 -3.11 2.09
C ASP A 156 17.63 -2.42 1.91
N PHE A 157 17.57 -1.13 2.20
CA PHE A 157 16.38 -0.32 1.98
C PHE A 157 16.56 0.58 0.77
N TYR A 158 15.71 0.39 -0.23
CA TYR A 158 15.72 1.15 -1.47
C TYR A 158 14.66 2.24 -1.46
N ALA A 159 15.05 3.46 -1.80
CA ALA A 159 14.13 4.58 -2.04
C ALA A 159 13.47 4.42 -3.43
N ALA A 160 12.65 3.38 -3.58
CA ALA A 160 11.97 3.10 -4.84
C ALA A 160 10.87 4.13 -5.13
N SER A 161 10.85 4.66 -6.35
CA SER A 161 9.83 5.62 -6.82
C SER A 161 8.52 4.95 -7.28
N ASP A 162 8.42 3.62 -7.18
CA ASP A 162 7.38 2.80 -7.80
C ASP A 162 6.94 1.61 -6.94
N TYR A 163 6.84 1.80 -5.62
CA TYR A 163 6.48 0.76 -4.63
C TYR A 163 7.27 -0.55 -4.74
N GLY A 164 8.47 -0.51 -5.35
CA GLY A 164 9.33 -1.67 -5.44
C GLY A 164 9.10 -2.56 -6.66
N SER A 165 8.43 -2.08 -7.70
CA SER A 165 8.29 -2.83 -8.95
C SER A 165 9.64 -3.28 -9.54
N LYS A 166 10.72 -2.55 -9.24
CA LYS A 166 12.10 -2.91 -9.62
C LYS A 166 12.79 -3.88 -8.68
N ILE A 167 12.26 -4.11 -7.47
CA ILE A 167 12.92 -5.00 -6.50
C ILE A 167 12.87 -6.45 -6.97
N MET A 168 11.73 -6.94 -7.46
CA MET A 168 11.65 -8.30 -7.98
C MET A 168 12.58 -8.56 -9.18
N PRO A 169 12.69 -7.68 -10.19
CA PRO A 169 13.74 -7.78 -11.21
C PRO A 169 15.17 -7.77 -10.65
N MET A 170 15.43 -7.00 -9.57
CA MET A 170 16.73 -7.03 -8.90
C MET A 170 17.02 -8.39 -8.26
N LEU A 171 16.03 -9.01 -7.61
CA LEU A 171 16.17 -10.37 -7.07
C LEU A 171 16.45 -11.38 -8.18
N SER A 172 15.69 -11.36 -9.28
CA SER A 172 15.94 -12.23 -10.43
C SER A 172 17.36 -12.07 -11.01
N ALA A 173 17.90 -10.85 -10.95
CA ALA A 173 19.26 -10.54 -11.35
C ALA A 173 20.33 -10.86 -10.28
N GLY A 174 19.97 -11.50 -9.15
CA GLY A 174 20.89 -11.88 -8.08
C GLY A 174 21.37 -10.72 -7.21
N ARG A 175 20.69 -9.57 -7.21
CA ARG A 175 21.07 -8.38 -6.42
C ARG A 175 20.42 -8.37 -5.02
N GLY A 176 19.90 -9.50 -4.59
CA GLY A 176 19.27 -9.78 -3.32
C GLY A 176 18.67 -11.17 -3.35
N ASP A 177 18.32 -11.72 -2.20
CA ASP A 177 17.83 -13.08 -2.07
C ASP A 177 16.31 -13.12 -1.84
N TYR A 178 15.76 -12.09 -1.16
CA TYR A 178 14.33 -12.00 -0.86
C TYR A 178 13.83 -10.56 -0.73
N THR A 179 12.52 -10.41 -0.85
CA THR A 179 11.76 -9.20 -0.51
C THR A 179 10.43 -9.60 0.16
N ILE A 180 9.67 -8.60 0.61
CA ILE A 180 8.33 -8.80 1.18
C ILE A 180 7.34 -8.04 0.29
N GLU A 181 6.38 -8.75 -0.31
CA GLU A 181 5.45 -8.17 -1.26
C GLU A 181 4.12 -8.95 -1.30
N GLN A 182 3.14 -8.42 -1.99
CA GLN A 182 1.90 -9.11 -2.32
C GLN A 182 2.19 -10.25 -3.31
N ASP A 183 1.60 -11.43 -3.09
CA ASP A 183 1.70 -12.55 -4.03
C ASP A 183 1.22 -12.18 -5.44
N MET A 184 0.13 -11.42 -5.51
CA MET A 184 -0.40 -10.90 -6.78
C MET A 184 0.62 -10.06 -7.57
N ALA A 185 1.51 -9.33 -6.90
CA ALA A 185 2.55 -8.54 -7.57
C ALA A 185 3.57 -9.44 -8.27
N LEU A 186 3.90 -10.59 -7.68
CA LEU A 186 4.73 -11.59 -8.33
C LEU A 186 4.01 -12.24 -9.52
N SER A 187 2.73 -12.55 -9.39
CA SER A 187 1.93 -13.14 -10.48
C SER A 187 1.92 -12.23 -11.71
N VAL A 188 1.60 -10.95 -11.51
CA VAL A 188 1.67 -9.93 -12.58
C VAL A 188 3.10 -9.76 -13.11
N GLY A 189 4.08 -9.76 -12.22
CA GLY A 189 5.48 -9.64 -12.60
C GLY A 189 5.94 -10.74 -13.56
N ARG A 190 5.49 -11.99 -13.35
CA ARG A 190 5.80 -13.14 -14.21
C ARG A 190 5.22 -13.01 -15.62
N GLU A 191 4.03 -12.43 -15.76
CA GLU A 191 3.42 -12.17 -17.07
C GLU A 191 4.23 -11.17 -17.90
N LEU A 192 4.85 -10.19 -17.22
CA LEU A 192 5.63 -9.12 -17.84
C LEU A 192 7.09 -9.48 -18.07
N ASN A 193 7.66 -10.31 -17.21
CA ASN A 193 9.07 -10.70 -17.23
C ASN A 193 9.25 -12.16 -16.83
N PRO A 194 9.49 -13.07 -17.81
CA PRO A 194 9.69 -14.49 -17.56
C PRO A 194 10.83 -14.83 -16.58
N GLN A 195 11.83 -13.93 -16.39
CA GLN A 195 12.89 -14.14 -15.40
C GLN A 195 12.34 -14.19 -13.97
N MET A 196 11.16 -13.65 -13.72
CA MET A 196 10.50 -13.73 -12.41
C MET A 196 9.97 -15.13 -12.07
N ASN A 197 10.01 -16.10 -13.01
CA ASN A 197 9.73 -17.51 -12.71
C ASN A 197 10.77 -18.14 -11.76
N GLU A 198 11.95 -17.51 -11.64
CA GLU A 198 12.97 -17.89 -10.64
C GLU A 198 12.61 -17.46 -9.21
N LEU A 199 11.56 -16.66 -9.05
CA LEU A 199 11.06 -16.24 -7.75
C LEU A 199 9.90 -17.13 -7.30
N ILE A 200 9.79 -17.29 -5.97
CA ILE A 200 8.69 -17.99 -5.31
C ILE A 200 8.08 -17.10 -4.23
N SER A 201 6.79 -17.32 -3.98
CA SER A 201 6.04 -16.69 -2.90
C SER A 201 5.86 -17.70 -1.76
N LEU A 202 6.11 -17.27 -0.54
CA LEU A 202 6.02 -18.11 0.66
C LEU A 202 5.30 -17.35 1.77
N PRO A 203 4.41 -18.01 2.54
CA PRO A 203 3.77 -17.39 3.68
C PRO A 203 4.80 -17.08 4.78
N ILE A 204 4.58 -15.97 5.48
CA ILE A 204 5.38 -15.55 6.63
C ILE A 204 4.65 -16.01 7.89
N GLN A 205 5.33 -16.79 8.73
CA GLN A 205 4.79 -17.29 9.99
C GLN A 205 4.31 -16.13 10.86
N GLY A 206 3.04 -16.17 11.30
CA GLY A 206 2.42 -15.12 12.11
C GLY A 206 1.89 -13.91 11.35
N ALA A 207 2.13 -13.78 10.04
CA ALA A 207 1.56 -12.73 9.20
C ALA A 207 0.28 -13.23 8.51
N SER A 208 -0.80 -13.44 9.27
CA SER A 208 -2.07 -14.01 8.76
C SER A 208 -3.19 -12.97 8.64
N GLU A 209 -3.00 -11.76 9.16
CA GLU A 209 -4.05 -10.75 9.19
C GLU A 209 -4.16 -9.98 7.86
N LEU A 210 -5.42 -9.72 7.46
CA LEU A 210 -5.70 -8.82 6.35
C LEU A 210 -5.18 -7.41 6.64
N LEU A 211 -4.58 -6.79 5.65
CA LEU A 211 -4.00 -5.46 5.75
C LEU A 211 -4.98 -4.41 5.22
N GLN A 212 -5.31 -3.45 6.05
CA GLN A 212 -6.18 -2.34 5.66
C GLN A 212 -5.34 -1.20 5.09
N ALA A 213 -5.74 -0.71 3.91
CA ALA A 213 -5.12 0.46 3.31
C ALA A 213 -6.18 1.48 2.87
N GLY A 214 -5.76 2.72 2.71
CA GLY A 214 -6.67 3.80 2.34
C GLY A 214 -5.96 5.07 1.90
N VAL A 215 -6.77 6.07 1.56
CA VAL A 215 -6.28 7.43 1.41
C VAL A 215 -5.88 7.95 2.78
N ALA A 216 -4.74 8.64 2.85
CA ALA A 216 -4.26 9.28 4.07
C ALA A 216 -3.98 10.76 3.78
N CYS A 217 -4.65 11.67 4.52
CA CYS A 217 -4.41 13.11 4.46
C CYS A 217 -3.81 13.62 5.78
N PRO A 218 -3.02 14.70 5.81
CA PRO A 218 -2.29 15.14 7.00
C PRO A 218 -3.23 15.42 8.18
N ARG A 219 -2.73 15.21 9.40
CA ARG A 219 -3.53 15.40 10.62
C ARG A 219 -3.56 16.86 11.05
N ASN A 220 -4.18 17.70 10.22
CA ASN A 220 -4.44 19.11 10.44
C ASN A 220 -5.87 19.50 10.00
N ALA A 221 -6.24 20.78 10.11
CA ALA A 221 -7.59 21.25 9.76
C ALA A 221 -7.92 21.01 8.29
N TRP A 222 -7.00 21.30 7.36
CA TRP A 222 -7.17 21.04 5.94
C TRP A 222 -7.36 19.54 5.65
N GLY A 223 -6.48 18.70 6.21
CA GLY A 223 -6.52 17.25 5.99
C GLY A 223 -7.81 16.62 6.51
N LEU A 224 -8.38 17.13 7.61
CA LEU A 224 -9.66 16.65 8.13
C LEU A 224 -10.81 16.97 7.18
N VAL A 225 -10.85 18.16 6.60
CA VAL A 225 -11.87 18.54 5.62
C VAL A 225 -11.70 17.73 4.32
N ALA A 226 -10.47 17.63 3.81
CA ALA A 226 -10.15 16.88 2.61
C ALA A 226 -10.54 15.41 2.74
N ILE A 227 -10.14 14.75 3.83
CA ILE A 227 -10.41 13.29 3.99
C ILE A 227 -11.90 13.00 4.17
N ARG A 228 -12.66 13.88 4.82
CA ARG A 228 -14.12 13.78 4.95
C ARG A 228 -14.82 13.94 3.61
N GLY A 229 -14.38 14.87 2.77
CA GLY A 229 -14.87 15.03 1.39
C GLY A 229 -14.56 13.80 0.53
N ILE A 230 -13.33 13.31 0.58
CA ILE A 230 -12.93 12.08 -0.08
C ILE A 230 -13.77 10.89 0.40
N ASP A 231 -13.95 10.74 1.69
CA ASP A 231 -14.71 9.64 2.27
C ASP A 231 -16.19 9.70 1.88
N LYS A 232 -16.78 10.90 1.81
CA LYS A 232 -18.15 11.11 1.34
C LYS A 232 -18.34 10.62 -0.09
N VAL A 233 -17.38 10.88 -0.97
CA VAL A 233 -17.43 10.43 -2.39
C VAL A 233 -17.19 8.93 -2.50
N LEU A 234 -16.15 8.41 -1.87
CA LEU A 234 -15.79 6.99 -1.93
C LEU A 234 -16.76 6.10 -1.13
N GLY A 235 -17.40 6.64 -0.09
CA GLY A 235 -18.42 5.98 0.74
C GLY A 235 -19.81 5.99 0.12
N THR A 236 -19.90 5.73 -1.16
CA THR A 236 -21.13 5.56 -1.92
C THR A 236 -21.14 4.18 -2.57
N PRO A 237 -22.31 3.65 -2.96
CA PRO A 237 -22.35 2.39 -3.72
C PRO A 237 -21.46 2.41 -4.98
N ALA A 238 -21.44 3.53 -5.71
CA ALA A 238 -20.59 3.70 -6.89
C ALA A 238 -19.09 3.75 -6.53
N GLY A 239 -18.73 4.46 -5.45
CA GLY A 239 -17.36 4.52 -4.95
C GLY A 239 -16.86 3.15 -4.49
N ALA A 240 -17.65 2.43 -3.70
CA ALA A 240 -17.33 1.08 -3.25
C ALA A 240 -17.18 0.09 -4.41
N ALA A 241 -18.05 0.18 -5.43
CA ALA A 241 -17.97 -0.66 -6.63
C ALA A 241 -16.70 -0.39 -7.42
N MET A 242 -16.34 0.89 -7.64
CA MET A 242 -15.10 1.28 -8.32
C MET A 242 -13.86 0.78 -7.57
N LEU A 243 -13.80 0.93 -6.24
CA LEU A 243 -12.71 0.45 -5.41
C LEU A 243 -12.59 -1.08 -5.48
N ARG A 244 -13.73 -1.78 -5.35
CA ARG A 244 -13.82 -3.24 -5.44
C ARG A 244 -13.30 -3.74 -6.78
N GLU A 245 -13.82 -3.26 -7.89
CA GLU A 245 -13.41 -3.66 -9.24
C GLU A 245 -11.90 -3.42 -9.46
N SER A 246 -11.39 -2.28 -8.96
CA SER A 246 -9.98 -1.93 -9.10
C SER A 246 -9.05 -2.88 -8.35
N PHE A 247 -9.51 -3.50 -7.26
CA PHE A 247 -8.74 -4.41 -6.44
C PHE A 247 -8.95 -5.88 -6.80
N GLU A 248 -10.20 -6.33 -6.98
CA GLU A 248 -10.54 -7.75 -7.15
C GLU A 248 -9.92 -8.42 -8.37
N ARG A 249 -9.66 -7.66 -9.42
CA ARG A 249 -8.99 -8.18 -10.63
C ARG A 249 -7.60 -8.77 -10.36
N TRP A 250 -7.01 -8.41 -9.22
CA TRP A 250 -5.68 -8.84 -8.81
C TRP A 250 -5.69 -10.04 -7.85
N LEU A 251 -6.86 -10.44 -7.36
CA LEU A 251 -6.98 -11.55 -6.42
C LEU A 251 -6.85 -12.88 -7.15
N THR A 252 -5.94 -13.73 -6.68
CA THR A 252 -5.86 -15.11 -7.16
C THR A 252 -7.07 -15.92 -6.67
N PRO A 253 -7.42 -17.06 -7.33
CA PRO A 253 -8.50 -17.94 -6.87
C PRO A 253 -8.33 -18.38 -5.41
N GLU A 254 -7.11 -18.71 -4.99
CA GLU A 254 -6.77 -19.16 -3.64
C GLU A 254 -7.03 -18.05 -2.60
N VAL A 255 -6.59 -16.83 -2.91
CA VAL A 255 -6.83 -15.65 -2.07
C VAL A 255 -8.33 -15.37 -1.97
N ARG A 256 -9.07 -15.47 -3.07
CA ARG A 256 -10.53 -15.27 -3.10
C ARG A 256 -11.23 -16.36 -2.29
N GLN A 257 -10.81 -17.60 -2.38
CA GLN A 257 -11.36 -18.70 -1.59
C GLN A 257 -11.14 -18.47 -0.08
N HIS A 258 -9.96 -18.01 0.31
CA HIS A 258 -9.58 -17.88 1.72
C HIS A 258 -10.10 -16.58 2.37
N TYR A 259 -10.05 -15.47 1.65
CA TYR A 259 -10.35 -14.15 2.22
C TYR A 259 -11.59 -13.47 1.61
N GLY A 260 -12.23 -14.07 0.59
CA GLY A 260 -13.30 -13.44 -0.18
C GLY A 260 -14.44 -12.93 0.67
N ALA A 261 -14.94 -13.71 1.62
CA ALA A 261 -16.03 -13.30 2.50
C ALA A 261 -15.70 -12.05 3.34
N ARG A 262 -14.48 -11.92 3.83
CA ARG A 262 -14.00 -10.74 4.60
C ARG A 262 -13.85 -9.51 3.69
N ILE A 263 -13.35 -9.71 2.48
CA ILE A 263 -13.22 -8.66 1.45
C ILE A 263 -14.61 -8.17 1.01
N ASP A 264 -15.56 -9.07 0.80
CA ASP A 264 -16.94 -8.74 0.45
C ASP A 264 -17.64 -7.94 1.58
N ALA A 265 -17.46 -8.35 2.82
CA ALA A 265 -17.97 -7.62 3.98
C ALA A 265 -17.40 -6.20 4.07
N PHE A 266 -16.10 -6.04 3.81
CA PHE A 266 -15.45 -4.73 3.76
C PHE A 266 -16.09 -3.82 2.71
N TYR A 267 -16.25 -4.27 1.45
CA TYR A 267 -16.84 -3.42 0.41
C TYR A 267 -18.34 -3.16 0.61
N LYS A 268 -19.07 -4.08 1.21
CA LYS A 268 -20.46 -3.85 1.63
C LYS A 268 -20.56 -2.72 2.67
N GLU A 269 -19.66 -2.71 3.65
CA GLU A 269 -19.59 -1.64 4.65
C GLU A 269 -19.10 -0.34 4.03
N ARG A 270 -18.15 -0.41 3.10
CA ARG A 270 -17.57 0.75 2.42
C ARG A 270 -18.56 1.52 1.54
N ALA A 271 -19.70 0.95 1.19
CA ALA A 271 -20.77 1.60 0.42
C ALA A 271 -21.51 2.73 1.17
N LYS A 272 -21.00 3.14 2.32
CA LYS A 272 -21.45 4.29 3.12
C LYS A 272 -20.24 5.02 3.70
N PRO A 273 -20.34 6.35 3.95
CA PRO A 273 -19.27 7.12 4.58
C PRO A 273 -18.92 6.61 5.97
N ALA A 274 -17.63 6.65 6.29
CA ALA A 274 -17.12 6.30 7.61
C ALA A 274 -17.15 7.52 8.56
N VAL A 275 -17.14 7.26 9.87
CA VAL A 275 -16.94 8.31 10.87
C VAL A 275 -15.45 8.57 11.02
N ILE A 276 -14.96 9.70 10.48
CA ILE A 276 -13.57 10.13 10.59
C ILE A 276 -13.43 11.11 11.74
N ARG A 277 -12.63 10.77 12.74
CA ARG A 277 -12.38 11.54 13.96
C ARG A 277 -10.93 12.00 14.04
#